data_34a1156c58fbe8ff7f1fc90678be5d3a
#
_entry.id   34a1156c58fbe8ff7f1fc90678be5d3a
#
_cell.length_a   1.000
_cell.length_b   1.000
_cell.length_c   1.000
_cell.angle_alpha   90.00
_cell.angle_beta   90.00
_cell.angle_gamma   90.00
#
_symmetry.space_group_name_H-M   'P 1'
#
loop_
_entity.id
_entity.type
_entity.pdbx_description
1 polymer ?
#
loop_
_entity_poly.entity_id
_entity_poly.type
_entity_poly.pdbx_seq_one_letter_code
_entity_poly.pdbx_strand_id
1 'polypeptide(L)'
;MEARFEDVIEAELLASGWEPGSASDYRVALGLDTAQLWTFVGATQNKEFRRLEEAYGGITAAQQELGKRIAAEIDKRGALDVLRNGVKDRGVTIQLAYFRPGHTLAVGALEEYRANRLTVVRQLRYSAKTTEKSLDLTLFVNGIPVATAELKNQLTDQTVEDAKRQYRKDRDPRELIFAKRTLVHFVLDQDLAFLTTRLAGEQTRFLPFNLGSNGPGVSGGAGNPPVQEGYPTSYLWQTIWQRDAWLELLQRFLHVENPKARSGRAGVADPHTSPMIFPRFHQWHAVRQMTDHAAQHGAGQSYLIEHSAGSGKSNTIAWLAHRLSTLHTSTNTPVFDKVIVITDRVVLDRQLQDTIYQFEHMTGVVQKIDEDSSQLADALAGAAARIVITTVQKFPYVLDKVAALGDKRYAIIIDEAHSSQSGESANALRKALGRHGSDDIDEDGDVLTASALARGRHPNLSYFGFTATPKAKTLELFGTRNPETGLWQPFHVYSMRQAIDEGFILDVLRNYITYQARWRLTNAAVEAAETADPEVDPRKAKAKLVRAAELHPSSQDQRAQIIVDHFRSEVRDRLGGRAKVMAVTRSREHAVRLYQAIQKY
;
A
#
# COMPACT_ATOMS: atom_id res chain seq x y z
N MET A 1 21.89 -9.51 27.91
CA MET A 1 20.69 -8.63 27.85
C MET A 1 20.06 -8.64 26.47
N GLU A 2 20.82 -8.63 25.40
CA GLU A 2 20.33 -8.86 24.03
C GLU A 2 19.66 -10.23 23.90
N ALA A 3 20.29 -11.27 24.46
CA ALA A 3 19.72 -12.61 24.56
C ALA A 3 18.31 -12.64 25.20
N ARG A 4 18.03 -11.74 26.17
CA ARG A 4 16.71 -11.66 26.82
C ARG A 4 15.62 -11.10 25.89
N PHE A 5 15.97 -10.20 24.95
CA PHE A 5 15.03 -9.68 23.95
C PHE A 5 14.73 -10.74 22.89
N GLU A 6 15.77 -11.46 22.42
CA GLU A 6 15.60 -12.64 21.55
C GLU A 6 14.74 -13.72 22.20
N ASP A 7 14.98 -14.02 23.50
CA ASP A 7 14.24 -15.04 24.25
C ASP A 7 12.74 -14.73 24.32
N VAL A 8 12.37 -13.45 24.53
CA VAL A 8 10.97 -13.02 24.56
C VAL A 8 10.31 -13.20 23.20
N ILE A 9 10.98 -12.74 22.13
CA ILE A 9 10.43 -12.86 20.77
C ILE A 9 10.25 -14.33 20.40
N GLU A 10 11.26 -15.17 20.64
CA GLU A 10 11.18 -16.60 20.35
C GLU A 10 10.06 -17.26 21.14
N ALA A 11 9.98 -17.03 22.46
CA ALA A 11 8.96 -17.63 23.32
C ALA A 11 7.52 -17.29 22.86
N GLU A 12 7.27 -16.03 22.50
CA GLU A 12 5.97 -15.60 22.00
C GLU A 12 5.66 -16.16 20.60
N LEU A 13 6.65 -16.27 19.72
CA LEU A 13 6.48 -16.94 18.43
C LEU A 13 6.13 -18.42 18.60
N LEU A 14 6.85 -19.14 19.49
CA LEU A 14 6.57 -20.54 19.78
C LEU A 14 5.17 -20.72 20.37
N ALA A 15 4.74 -19.82 21.25
CA ALA A 15 3.38 -19.83 21.80
C ALA A 15 2.30 -19.58 20.74
N SER A 16 2.66 -18.96 19.61
CA SER A 16 1.76 -18.65 18.50
C SER A 16 1.78 -19.67 17.35
N GLY A 17 2.42 -20.82 17.56
CA GLY A 17 2.43 -21.93 16.60
C GLY A 17 3.61 -21.92 15.61
N TRP A 18 4.66 -21.17 15.91
CA TRP A 18 5.98 -21.39 15.31
C TRP A 18 6.69 -22.55 16.01
N GLU A 19 7.66 -23.14 15.33
CA GLU A 19 8.48 -24.21 15.86
C GLU A 19 9.94 -23.75 15.98
N PRO A 20 10.69 -24.25 16.96
CA PRO A 20 12.12 -23.96 17.03
C PRO A 20 12.83 -24.68 15.88
N GLY A 21 13.63 -23.94 15.12
CA GLY A 21 14.50 -24.50 14.10
C GLY A 21 15.94 -24.64 14.58
N SER A 22 16.75 -25.41 13.87
CA SER A 22 18.16 -25.59 14.18
C SER A 22 19.06 -25.01 13.09
N ALA A 23 20.06 -24.22 13.48
CA ALA A 23 21.05 -23.69 12.55
C ALA A 23 21.87 -24.80 11.84
N SER A 24 21.97 -26.01 12.45
CA SER A 24 22.64 -27.16 11.85
C SER A 24 21.91 -27.76 10.65
N ASP A 25 20.61 -27.54 10.55
CA ASP A 25 19.76 -28.09 9.48
C ASP A 25 19.77 -27.22 8.22
N TYR A 26 20.29 -25.99 8.36
CA TYR A 26 20.46 -25.07 7.23
C TYR A 26 21.63 -25.47 6.34
N ARG A 27 21.36 -25.70 5.06
CA ARG A 27 22.34 -26.01 4.04
C ARG A 27 22.75 -24.74 3.30
N VAL A 28 23.86 -24.14 3.71
CA VAL A 28 24.37 -22.87 3.15
C VAL A 28 24.46 -22.89 1.62
N ALA A 29 24.89 -24.01 1.01
CA ALA A 29 25.00 -24.14 -0.44
C ALA A 29 23.65 -24.08 -1.18
N LEU A 30 22.56 -24.47 -0.54
CA LEU A 30 21.20 -24.41 -1.08
C LEU A 30 20.47 -23.15 -0.59
N GLY A 31 20.86 -22.63 0.56
CA GLY A 31 20.13 -21.57 1.25
C GLY A 31 18.78 -22.04 1.81
N LEU A 32 18.70 -23.30 2.26
CA LEU A 32 17.47 -23.96 2.71
C LEU A 32 17.70 -24.73 4.01
N ASP A 33 16.71 -24.76 4.89
CA ASP A 33 16.60 -25.74 5.98
C ASP A 33 15.99 -27.03 5.41
N THR A 34 16.85 -27.98 5.11
CA THR A 34 16.42 -29.21 4.45
C THR A 34 15.68 -30.17 5.35
N ALA A 35 15.91 -30.14 6.68
CA ALA A 35 15.18 -31.00 7.60
C ALA A 35 13.68 -30.62 7.65
N GLN A 36 13.39 -29.33 7.78
CA GLN A 36 12.02 -28.83 7.77
C GLN A 36 11.34 -29.01 6.41
N LEU A 37 12.09 -28.82 5.32
CA LEU A 37 11.56 -29.03 3.97
C LEU A 37 11.10 -30.48 3.76
N TRP A 38 11.92 -31.46 4.11
CA TRP A 38 11.56 -32.87 3.90
C TRP A 38 10.47 -33.33 4.87
N THR A 39 10.43 -32.80 6.08
CA THR A 39 9.32 -33.06 7.03
C THR A 39 8.00 -32.56 6.45
N PHE A 40 7.97 -31.33 5.90
CA PHE A 40 6.79 -30.78 5.27
C PHE A 40 6.33 -31.58 4.04
N VAL A 41 7.26 -31.86 3.10
CA VAL A 41 6.94 -32.62 1.88
C VAL A 41 6.45 -34.02 2.21
N GLY A 42 7.10 -34.70 3.17
CA GLY A 42 6.69 -36.03 3.61
C GLY A 42 5.30 -36.07 4.27
N ALA A 43 4.95 -35.02 5.02
CA ALA A 43 3.65 -34.92 5.67
C ALA A 43 2.49 -34.60 4.70
N THR A 44 2.77 -33.81 3.67
CA THR A 44 1.71 -33.26 2.80
C THR A 44 1.64 -33.89 1.42
N GLN A 45 2.72 -34.46 0.87
CA GLN A 45 2.85 -34.87 -0.52
C GLN A 45 3.60 -36.21 -0.68
N ASN A 46 3.30 -37.14 0.20
CA ASN A 46 3.97 -38.45 0.23
C ASN A 46 3.85 -39.21 -1.11
N LYS A 47 2.69 -39.14 -1.74
CA LYS A 47 2.42 -39.83 -3.03
C LYS A 47 3.27 -39.25 -4.16
N GLU A 48 3.33 -37.94 -4.24
CA GLU A 48 4.13 -37.19 -5.21
C GLU A 48 5.62 -37.43 -4.97
N PHE A 49 6.05 -37.42 -3.72
CA PHE A 49 7.44 -37.63 -3.37
C PHE A 49 7.92 -39.08 -3.65
N ARG A 50 7.08 -40.10 -3.40
CA ARG A 50 7.41 -41.50 -3.76
C ARG A 50 7.68 -41.69 -5.24
N ARG A 51 6.96 -40.99 -6.12
CA ARG A 51 7.22 -41.02 -7.57
C ARG A 51 8.61 -40.45 -7.90
N LEU A 52 9.06 -39.45 -7.17
CA LEU A 52 10.41 -38.90 -7.31
C LEU A 52 11.46 -39.86 -6.73
N GLU A 53 11.17 -40.55 -5.62
CA GLU A 53 12.05 -41.59 -5.06
C GLU A 53 12.30 -42.72 -6.09
N GLU A 54 11.24 -43.21 -6.73
CA GLU A 54 11.34 -44.21 -7.78
C GLU A 54 12.16 -43.69 -8.98
N ALA A 55 11.88 -42.45 -9.41
CA ALA A 55 12.53 -41.84 -10.57
C ALA A 55 14.03 -41.51 -10.34
N TYR A 56 14.44 -41.30 -9.09
CA TYR A 56 15.83 -41.00 -8.71
C TYR A 56 16.58 -42.20 -8.11
N GLY A 57 15.87 -43.32 -7.90
CA GLY A 57 16.49 -44.55 -7.37
C GLY A 57 16.74 -44.55 -5.87
N GLY A 58 15.93 -43.81 -5.12
CA GLY A 58 15.90 -43.82 -3.66
C GLY A 58 15.72 -42.44 -3.01
N ILE A 59 15.33 -42.46 -1.73
CA ILE A 59 14.96 -41.29 -0.96
C ILE A 59 16.07 -40.24 -0.87
N THR A 60 17.31 -40.66 -0.61
CA THR A 60 18.45 -39.74 -0.47
C THR A 60 18.75 -39.01 -1.77
N ALA A 61 18.73 -39.75 -2.91
CA ALA A 61 18.96 -39.18 -4.23
C ALA A 61 17.80 -38.22 -4.59
N ALA A 62 16.56 -38.59 -4.34
CA ALA A 62 15.40 -37.74 -4.57
C ALA A 62 15.46 -36.44 -3.76
N GLN A 63 15.79 -36.53 -2.46
CA GLN A 63 15.98 -35.32 -1.62
C GLN A 63 17.10 -34.41 -2.12
N GLN A 64 18.25 -34.97 -2.48
CA GLN A 64 19.37 -34.19 -2.99
C GLN A 64 19.03 -33.47 -4.30
N GLU A 65 18.49 -34.19 -5.27
CA GLU A 65 18.19 -33.63 -6.58
C GLU A 65 17.00 -32.66 -6.56
N LEU A 66 15.92 -32.98 -5.82
CA LEU A 66 14.81 -32.07 -5.61
C LEU A 66 15.24 -30.80 -4.86
N GLY A 67 16.12 -30.92 -3.85
CA GLY A 67 16.69 -29.78 -3.14
C GLY A 67 17.46 -28.83 -4.06
N LYS A 68 18.31 -29.39 -4.94
CA LYS A 68 19.00 -28.62 -5.99
C LYS A 68 18.00 -27.98 -6.96
N ARG A 69 16.96 -28.72 -7.36
CA ARG A 69 15.92 -28.24 -8.26
C ARG A 69 15.14 -27.08 -7.65
N ILE A 70 14.75 -27.17 -6.37
CA ILE A 70 14.06 -26.08 -5.65
C ILE A 70 14.97 -24.85 -5.58
N ALA A 71 16.25 -25.02 -5.21
CA ALA A 71 17.20 -23.92 -5.18
C ALA A 71 17.36 -23.23 -6.54
N ALA A 72 17.46 -24.01 -7.62
CA ALA A 72 17.55 -23.49 -8.99
C ALA A 72 16.28 -22.75 -9.44
N GLU A 73 15.10 -23.26 -9.07
CA GLU A 73 13.84 -22.58 -9.36
C GLU A 73 13.68 -21.27 -8.56
N ILE A 74 14.14 -21.24 -7.30
CA ILE A 74 14.20 -19.98 -6.53
C ILE A 74 15.16 -18.99 -7.21
N ASP A 75 16.32 -19.46 -7.68
CA ASP A 75 17.29 -18.62 -8.40
C ASP A 75 16.72 -18.05 -9.70
N LYS A 76 15.78 -18.74 -10.32
CA LYS A 76 15.14 -18.35 -11.58
C LYS A 76 13.89 -17.49 -11.40
N ARG A 77 13.01 -17.87 -10.49
CA ARG A 77 11.66 -17.30 -10.34
C ARG A 77 11.47 -16.49 -9.05
N GLY A 78 12.42 -16.56 -8.12
CA GLY A 78 12.32 -15.99 -6.78
C GLY A 78 11.59 -16.86 -5.78
N ALA A 79 11.91 -16.69 -4.50
CA ALA A 79 11.34 -17.49 -3.40
C ALA A 79 9.82 -17.31 -3.27
N LEU A 80 9.30 -16.10 -3.49
CA LEU A 80 7.87 -15.82 -3.39
C LEU A 80 7.05 -16.59 -4.43
N ASP A 81 7.51 -16.61 -5.68
CA ASP A 81 6.84 -17.36 -6.76
C ASP A 81 6.87 -18.87 -6.49
N VAL A 82 8.03 -19.37 -6.05
CA VAL A 82 8.22 -20.81 -5.75
C VAL A 82 7.37 -21.25 -4.56
N LEU A 83 7.22 -20.41 -3.52
CA LEU A 83 6.30 -20.67 -2.41
C LEU A 83 4.84 -20.75 -2.87
N ARG A 84 4.43 -19.86 -3.78
CA ARG A 84 3.04 -19.78 -4.26
C ARG A 84 2.66 -20.85 -5.28
N ASN A 85 3.59 -21.19 -6.17
CA ASN A 85 3.30 -21.98 -7.37
C ASN A 85 4.01 -23.34 -7.39
N GLY A 86 4.80 -23.64 -6.36
CA GLY A 86 5.55 -24.90 -6.26
C GLY A 86 6.62 -25.08 -7.32
N VAL A 87 7.18 -26.27 -7.40
CA VAL A 87 8.25 -26.67 -8.32
C VAL A 87 7.85 -27.93 -9.08
N LYS A 88 8.05 -27.91 -10.39
CA LYS A 88 7.88 -29.10 -11.26
C LYS A 88 9.20 -29.84 -11.42
N ASP A 89 9.16 -31.14 -11.14
CA ASP A 89 10.28 -32.04 -11.35
C ASP A 89 9.78 -33.41 -11.87
N ARG A 90 10.36 -33.89 -12.95
CA ARG A 90 10.03 -35.20 -13.58
C ARG A 90 8.53 -35.51 -13.71
N GLY A 91 7.74 -34.50 -14.10
CA GLY A 91 6.28 -34.63 -14.27
C GLY A 91 5.47 -34.54 -12.98
N VAL A 92 6.11 -34.36 -11.85
CA VAL A 92 5.47 -34.14 -10.55
C VAL A 92 5.56 -32.67 -10.16
N THR A 93 4.54 -32.13 -9.53
CA THR A 93 4.56 -30.78 -8.93
C THR A 93 4.62 -30.92 -7.43
N ILE A 94 5.62 -30.33 -6.80
CA ILE A 94 5.77 -30.24 -5.35
C ILE A 94 5.40 -28.82 -4.92
N GLN A 95 4.36 -28.69 -4.10
CA GLN A 95 3.98 -27.43 -3.47
C GLN A 95 4.93 -27.12 -2.32
N LEU A 96 5.32 -25.84 -2.19
CA LEU A 96 6.25 -25.42 -1.15
C LEU A 96 5.61 -24.58 -0.05
N ALA A 97 4.35 -24.17 -0.22
CA ALA A 97 3.48 -23.68 0.82
C ALA A 97 2.02 -23.88 0.44
N TYR A 98 1.17 -24.06 1.43
CA TYR A 98 -0.28 -24.06 1.28
C TYR A 98 -0.85 -22.81 1.92
N PHE A 99 -1.73 -22.14 1.22
CA PHE A 99 -2.33 -20.90 1.69
C PHE A 99 -3.79 -21.10 2.08
N ARG A 100 -4.27 -20.25 2.99
CA ARG A 100 -5.64 -20.35 3.49
C ARG A 100 -6.63 -20.19 2.34
N PRO A 101 -7.51 -21.18 2.12
CA PRO A 101 -8.55 -21.08 1.10
C PRO A 101 -9.52 -19.95 1.42
N GLY A 102 -10.15 -19.37 0.38
CA GLY A 102 -11.10 -18.28 0.55
C GLY A 102 -12.40 -18.68 1.25
N HIS A 103 -12.66 -19.98 1.41
CA HIS A 103 -13.83 -20.55 2.07
C HIS A 103 -13.45 -21.84 2.83
N THR A 104 -14.23 -22.18 3.86
CA THR A 104 -13.97 -23.34 4.73
C THR A 104 -14.51 -24.67 4.20
N LEU A 105 -15.17 -24.68 3.04
CA LEU A 105 -15.77 -25.90 2.45
C LEU A 105 -14.72 -26.90 1.94
N ALA A 106 -13.50 -26.47 1.70
CA ALA A 106 -12.40 -27.32 1.25
C ALA A 106 -11.62 -27.86 2.48
N VAL A 107 -12.16 -28.89 3.14
CA VAL A 107 -11.58 -29.47 4.39
C VAL A 107 -10.12 -29.91 4.16
N GLY A 108 -9.83 -30.61 3.06
CA GLY A 108 -8.46 -31.04 2.73
C GLY A 108 -7.48 -29.87 2.57
N ALA A 109 -7.91 -28.76 1.95
CA ALA A 109 -7.07 -27.58 1.81
C ALA A 109 -6.78 -26.87 3.15
N LEU A 110 -7.68 -26.99 4.13
CA LEU A 110 -7.42 -26.49 5.48
C LEU A 110 -6.42 -27.36 6.24
N GLU A 111 -6.46 -28.69 6.04
CA GLU A 111 -5.46 -29.60 6.62
C GLU A 111 -4.07 -29.35 6.02
N GLU A 112 -3.97 -29.21 4.71
CA GLU A 112 -2.74 -28.83 4.02
C GLU A 112 -2.21 -27.47 4.52
N TYR A 113 -3.10 -26.47 4.67
CA TYR A 113 -2.75 -25.17 5.22
C TYR A 113 -2.17 -25.28 6.64
N ARG A 114 -2.78 -26.11 7.48
CA ARG A 114 -2.30 -26.34 8.86
C ARG A 114 -0.98 -27.10 8.91
N ALA A 115 -0.67 -27.88 7.90
CA ALA A 115 0.56 -28.64 7.80
C ALA A 115 1.79 -27.81 7.43
N ASN A 116 1.63 -26.51 7.03
CA ASN A 116 2.80 -25.65 6.87
C ASN A 116 3.61 -25.61 8.17
N ARG A 117 4.91 -25.64 8.05
CA ARG A 117 5.87 -25.53 9.16
C ARG A 117 6.51 -24.15 9.14
N LEU A 118 6.21 -23.37 10.15
CA LEU A 118 6.84 -22.07 10.36
C LEU A 118 7.89 -22.23 11.46
N THR A 119 9.15 -21.99 11.14
CA THR A 119 10.24 -22.17 12.09
C THR A 119 11.05 -20.89 12.29
N VAL A 120 11.46 -20.66 13.52
CA VAL A 120 12.35 -19.56 13.91
C VAL A 120 13.71 -20.13 14.28
N VAL A 121 14.77 -19.60 13.68
CA VAL A 121 16.16 -19.99 13.96
C VAL A 121 16.89 -18.77 14.50
N ARG A 122 17.49 -18.93 15.68
CA ARG A 122 18.37 -17.92 16.29
C ARG A 122 19.80 -18.15 15.86
N GLN A 123 20.55 -17.04 15.76
CA GLN A 123 22.00 -17.03 15.48
C GLN A 123 22.38 -17.91 14.29
N LEU A 124 21.60 -17.77 13.19
CA LEU A 124 21.80 -18.54 11.97
C LEU A 124 23.13 -18.19 11.31
N ARG A 125 24.04 -19.13 11.21
CA ARG A 125 25.29 -19.03 10.42
C ARG A 125 24.97 -19.26 8.95
N TYR A 126 25.01 -18.21 8.15
CA TYR A 126 24.50 -18.20 6.78
C TYR A 126 25.57 -18.17 5.70
N SER A 127 26.82 -17.83 6.05
CA SER A 127 27.89 -17.63 5.09
C SER A 127 28.86 -18.80 5.04
N ALA A 128 29.21 -19.24 3.84
CA ALA A 128 30.29 -20.21 3.64
C ALA A 128 31.68 -19.56 3.74
N LYS A 129 31.78 -18.22 3.60
CA LYS A 129 33.05 -17.48 3.60
C LYS A 129 33.44 -16.95 4.97
N THR A 130 32.44 -16.50 5.73
CA THR A 130 32.59 -15.90 7.06
C THR A 130 31.73 -16.66 8.04
N THR A 131 32.22 -17.82 8.47
CA THR A 131 31.49 -18.82 9.24
C THR A 131 31.11 -18.36 10.66
N GLU A 132 31.78 -17.32 11.18
CA GLU A 132 31.49 -16.71 12.49
C GLU A 132 30.31 -15.73 12.44
N LYS A 133 29.91 -15.23 11.27
CA LYS A 133 28.80 -14.31 11.15
C LYS A 133 27.45 -15.03 11.27
N SER A 134 26.61 -14.55 12.17
CA SER A 134 25.24 -15.03 12.35
C SER A 134 24.22 -13.92 12.21
N LEU A 135 22.97 -14.30 11.97
CA LEU A 135 21.78 -13.45 12.00
C LEU A 135 21.05 -13.70 13.32
N ASP A 136 20.59 -12.66 14.00
CA ASP A 136 19.94 -12.81 15.30
C ASP A 136 18.71 -13.68 15.19
N LEU A 137 17.80 -13.38 14.26
CA LEU A 137 16.64 -14.22 13.96
C LEU A 137 16.49 -14.46 12.45
N THR A 138 16.10 -15.67 12.08
CA THR A 138 15.69 -16.03 10.72
C THR A 138 14.40 -16.81 10.76
N LEU A 139 13.39 -16.35 10.00
CA LEU A 139 12.08 -16.97 9.90
C LEU A 139 12.00 -17.80 8.62
N PHE A 140 11.51 -19.03 8.75
CA PHE A 140 11.35 -19.96 7.65
C PHE A 140 9.90 -20.38 7.46
N VAL A 141 9.53 -20.69 6.23
CA VAL A 141 8.29 -21.40 5.89
C VAL A 141 8.69 -22.65 5.12
N ASN A 142 8.37 -23.80 5.68
CA ASN A 142 8.64 -25.12 5.08
C ASN A 142 10.11 -25.29 4.65
N GLY A 143 11.05 -24.76 5.44
CA GLY A 143 12.49 -24.81 5.18
C GLY A 143 13.01 -23.72 4.21
N ILE A 144 12.17 -22.85 3.67
CA ILE A 144 12.58 -21.70 2.86
C ILE A 144 12.69 -20.46 3.76
N PRO A 145 13.84 -19.78 3.85
CA PRO A 145 13.96 -18.57 4.66
C PRO A 145 13.17 -17.44 3.99
N VAL A 146 12.31 -16.78 4.75
CA VAL A 146 11.40 -15.73 4.25
C VAL A 146 11.69 -14.36 4.84
N ALA A 147 12.25 -14.31 6.07
CA ALA A 147 12.66 -13.06 6.70
C ALA A 147 13.90 -13.23 7.56
N THR A 148 14.67 -12.16 7.71
CA THR A 148 15.74 -12.04 8.70
C THR A 148 15.51 -10.84 9.58
N ALA A 149 16.00 -10.86 10.82
CA ALA A 149 15.95 -9.72 11.72
C ALA A 149 17.26 -9.56 12.49
N GLU A 150 17.72 -8.32 12.59
CA GLU A 150 18.81 -7.89 13.48
C GLU A 150 18.20 -7.11 14.63
N LEU A 151 18.51 -7.51 15.83
CA LEU A 151 17.93 -7.02 17.06
C LEU A 151 18.93 -6.16 17.81
N LYS A 152 18.48 -5.07 18.41
CA LYS A 152 19.30 -4.25 19.29
C LYS A 152 18.59 -3.97 20.60
N ASN A 153 19.38 -3.80 21.65
CA ASN A 153 18.87 -3.52 22.97
C ASN A 153 19.46 -2.21 23.49
N GLN A 154 18.61 -1.24 23.75
CA GLN A 154 19.01 0.08 24.25
C GLN A 154 19.74 0.02 25.60
N LEU A 155 19.53 -1.05 26.40
CA LEU A 155 20.29 -1.27 27.63
C LEU A 155 21.79 -1.54 27.41
N THR A 156 22.21 -1.77 26.16
CA THR A 156 23.60 -1.92 25.72
C THR A 156 24.09 -0.72 24.91
N ASP A 157 23.41 0.43 25.01
CA ASP A 157 23.65 1.65 24.19
C ASP A 157 23.60 1.40 22.67
N GLN A 158 22.90 0.35 22.23
CA GLN A 158 22.70 0.03 20.83
C GLN A 158 21.25 0.28 20.43
N THR A 159 21.07 0.89 19.27
CA THR A 159 19.77 1.29 18.73
C THR A 159 19.52 0.62 17.38
N VAL A 160 18.32 0.81 16.84
CA VAL A 160 17.97 0.38 15.50
C VAL A 160 18.93 0.92 14.42
N GLU A 161 19.62 2.06 14.66
CA GLU A 161 20.62 2.58 13.71
C GLU A 161 21.88 1.69 13.65
N ASP A 162 22.22 1.03 14.75
CA ASP A 162 23.32 0.06 14.77
C ASP A 162 22.94 -1.21 13.98
N ALA A 163 21.70 -1.68 14.10
CA ALA A 163 21.19 -2.77 13.29
C ALA A 163 21.17 -2.41 11.79
N LYS A 164 20.77 -1.20 11.42
CA LYS A 164 20.84 -0.70 10.04
C LYS A 164 22.28 -0.65 9.53
N ARG A 165 23.22 -0.19 10.38
CA ARG A 165 24.65 -0.16 10.05
C ARG A 165 25.20 -1.55 9.83
N GLN A 166 24.80 -2.53 10.65
CA GLN A 166 25.20 -3.92 10.54
C GLN A 166 24.81 -4.51 9.17
N TYR A 167 23.55 -4.31 8.72
CA TYR A 167 23.14 -4.74 7.37
C TYR A 167 23.86 -3.98 6.25
N ARG A 168 24.18 -2.70 6.42
CA ARG A 168 24.83 -1.89 5.41
C ARG A 168 26.31 -2.23 5.24
N LYS A 169 27.02 -2.50 6.35
CA LYS A 169 28.49 -2.62 6.36
C LYS A 169 28.99 -4.03 6.57
N ASP A 170 28.31 -4.81 7.42
CA ASP A 170 28.84 -6.09 7.88
C ASP A 170 28.20 -7.29 7.15
N ARG A 171 27.09 -7.08 6.46
CA ARG A 171 26.40 -8.10 5.66
C ARG A 171 26.70 -7.91 4.18
N ASP A 172 27.32 -8.90 3.53
CA ASP A 172 27.54 -8.86 2.07
C ASP A 172 26.20 -9.12 1.34
N PRO A 173 25.66 -8.15 0.58
CA PRO A 173 24.40 -8.33 -0.15
C PRO A 173 24.42 -9.47 -1.18
N ARG A 174 25.60 -9.96 -1.56
CA ARG A 174 25.78 -11.05 -2.53
C ARG A 174 25.69 -12.44 -1.91
N GLU A 175 25.69 -12.54 -0.58
CA GLU A 175 25.44 -13.83 0.09
C GLU A 175 24.07 -14.38 -0.31
N LEU A 176 24.02 -15.70 -0.51
CA LEU A 176 22.87 -16.39 -1.08
C LEU A 176 21.56 -16.08 -0.35
N ILE A 177 21.61 -16.02 0.97
CA ILE A 177 20.46 -15.75 1.82
C ILE A 177 19.85 -14.38 1.53
N PHE A 178 20.67 -13.36 1.31
CA PHE A 178 20.23 -11.99 1.04
C PHE A 178 19.90 -11.75 -0.43
N ALA A 179 20.71 -12.32 -1.32
CA ALA A 179 20.59 -12.06 -2.75
C ALA A 179 19.39 -12.77 -3.39
N LYS A 180 19.01 -13.96 -2.87
CA LYS A 180 18.11 -14.85 -3.60
C LYS A 180 17.08 -15.61 -2.74
N ARG A 181 17.19 -15.62 -1.42
CA ARG A 181 16.34 -16.48 -0.57
C ARG A 181 15.30 -15.72 0.21
N THR A 182 15.72 -14.80 1.06
CA THR A 182 14.83 -14.03 1.92
C THR A 182 14.09 -12.93 1.16
N LEU A 183 12.89 -12.62 1.62
CA LEU A 183 11.99 -11.66 1.00
C LEU A 183 12.06 -10.29 1.68
N VAL A 184 12.40 -10.27 2.97
CA VAL A 184 12.42 -9.05 3.78
C VAL A 184 13.45 -9.16 4.91
N HIS A 185 14.05 -8.03 5.26
CA HIS A 185 15.02 -7.90 6.34
C HIS A 185 14.52 -6.84 7.31
N PHE A 186 14.31 -7.24 8.55
CA PHE A 186 13.90 -6.35 9.63
C PHE A 186 15.10 -5.90 10.45
N VAL A 187 15.01 -4.68 10.94
CA VAL A 187 15.88 -4.15 12.00
C VAL A 187 14.97 -3.58 13.07
N LEU A 188 15.19 -3.95 14.32
CA LEU A 188 14.37 -3.48 15.42
C LEU A 188 15.17 -3.37 16.71
N ASP A 189 14.76 -2.42 17.52
CA ASP A 189 15.04 -2.34 18.93
C ASP A 189 13.72 -2.43 19.74
N GLN A 190 13.75 -2.08 20.98
CA GLN A 190 12.58 -2.14 21.84
C GLN A 190 11.45 -1.18 21.41
N ASP A 191 11.81 -0.04 20.80
CA ASP A 191 10.89 1.05 20.50
C ASP A 191 10.54 1.18 19.02
N LEU A 192 11.48 0.88 18.11
CA LEU A 192 11.35 1.14 16.69
C LEU A 192 11.64 -0.08 15.83
N ALA A 193 10.93 -0.18 14.72
CA ALA A 193 11.13 -1.20 13.70
C ALA A 193 11.21 -0.58 12.30
N PHE A 194 12.12 -1.14 11.49
CA PHE A 194 12.26 -0.81 10.08
C PHE A 194 12.44 -2.08 9.26
N LEU A 195 12.18 -1.99 7.98
CA LEU A 195 12.39 -3.10 7.05
C LEU A 195 12.99 -2.65 5.73
N THR A 196 13.61 -3.61 5.05
CA THR A 196 13.98 -3.50 3.64
C THR A 196 13.72 -4.83 2.93
N THR A 197 13.37 -4.77 1.66
CA THR A 197 13.20 -5.98 0.82
C THR A 197 14.44 -6.28 0.00
N ARG A 198 15.49 -5.44 0.09
CA ARG A 198 16.72 -5.61 -0.65
C ARG A 198 17.90 -4.94 0.04
N LEU A 199 18.96 -5.69 0.23
CA LEU A 199 20.24 -5.15 0.66
C LEU A 199 21.04 -4.62 -0.54
N ALA A 200 21.69 -3.47 -0.37
CA ALA A 200 22.50 -2.79 -1.38
C ALA A 200 23.76 -2.16 -0.76
N GLY A 201 24.32 -2.81 0.27
CA GLY A 201 25.43 -2.27 1.05
C GLY A 201 25.04 -0.94 1.69
N GLU A 202 25.90 0.06 1.62
CA GLU A 202 25.65 1.40 2.19
C GLU A 202 24.43 2.10 1.61
N GLN A 203 24.01 1.75 0.39
CA GLN A 203 22.82 2.30 -0.26
C GLN A 203 21.52 1.61 0.17
N THR A 204 21.58 0.66 1.09
CA THR A 204 20.38 -0.02 1.62
C THR A 204 19.44 0.99 2.26
N ARG A 205 18.21 1.04 1.75
CA ARG A 205 17.17 1.93 2.24
C ARG A 205 16.21 1.15 3.14
N PHE A 206 16.14 1.54 4.40
CA PHE A 206 15.17 1.00 5.35
C PHE A 206 13.93 1.88 5.40
N LEU A 207 12.78 1.26 5.37
CA LEU A 207 11.49 1.92 5.51
C LEU A 207 10.95 1.71 6.93
N PRO A 208 10.40 2.74 7.58
CA PRO A 208 9.77 2.59 8.89
C PRO A 208 8.57 1.64 8.79
N PHE A 209 8.43 0.81 9.83
CA PHE A 209 7.35 -0.16 9.95
C PHE A 209 6.71 -0.06 11.33
N ASN A 210 6.30 1.14 11.73
CA ASN A 210 5.80 1.46 13.05
C ASN A 210 4.29 1.73 13.05
N LEU A 211 3.67 1.59 14.22
CA LEU A 211 2.24 1.80 14.42
C LEU A 211 1.84 3.28 14.22
N GLY A 212 2.72 4.19 14.60
CA GLY A 212 2.45 5.59 14.83
C GLY A 212 2.30 5.89 16.32
N SER A 213 2.64 7.12 16.74
CA SER A 213 2.81 7.47 18.15
C SER A 213 1.55 7.34 19.01
N ASN A 214 0.36 7.38 18.41
CA ASN A 214 -0.91 7.21 19.11
C ASN A 214 -1.57 5.85 18.83
N GLY A 215 -0.85 4.93 18.17
CA GLY A 215 -1.35 3.62 17.79
C GLY A 215 -1.93 3.56 16.37
N PRO A 216 -2.23 2.35 15.89
CA PRO A 216 -2.70 2.14 14.54
C PRO A 216 -4.10 2.74 14.32
N GLY A 217 -4.27 3.42 13.19
CA GLY A 217 -5.55 4.02 12.82
C GLY A 217 -5.90 5.31 13.57
N VAL A 218 -4.97 5.86 14.36
CA VAL A 218 -5.17 7.11 15.14
C VAL A 218 -4.28 8.22 14.59
N SER A 219 -4.76 9.47 14.67
CA SER A 219 -3.97 10.63 14.27
C SER A 219 -2.79 10.84 15.22
N GLY A 220 -1.58 10.81 14.69
CA GLY A 220 -0.35 10.97 15.46
C GLY A 220 0.89 11.06 14.60
N GLY A 221 2.06 11.12 15.24
CA GLY A 221 3.38 11.11 14.60
C GLY A 221 3.95 9.70 14.42
N ALA A 222 5.24 9.60 14.09
CA ALA A 222 5.98 8.35 13.96
C ALA A 222 6.25 7.68 15.32
N GLY A 223 6.76 6.45 15.25
CA GLY A 223 7.11 5.63 16.41
C GLY A 223 6.01 4.68 16.82
N ASN A 224 6.12 4.18 18.04
CA ASN A 224 5.17 3.25 18.63
C ASN A 224 4.69 3.79 19.98
N PRO A 225 3.41 3.58 20.34
CA PRO A 225 2.92 3.98 21.65
C PRO A 225 3.57 3.13 22.73
N PRO A 226 3.77 3.66 23.94
CA PRO A 226 4.19 2.87 25.08
C PRO A 226 3.12 1.80 25.39
N VAL A 227 3.56 0.62 25.78
CA VAL A 227 2.70 -0.48 26.22
C VAL A 227 2.82 -0.68 27.73
N GLN A 228 1.77 -1.19 28.37
CA GLN A 228 1.78 -1.41 29.83
C GLN A 228 2.76 -2.52 30.21
N GLU A 229 2.80 -3.58 29.40
CA GLU A 229 3.72 -4.70 29.57
C GLU A 229 4.35 -5.06 28.22
N GLY A 230 5.66 -5.37 28.22
CA GLY A 230 6.39 -5.74 27.02
C GLY A 230 7.12 -4.59 26.33
N TYR A 231 7.21 -4.67 25.02
CA TYR A 231 7.96 -3.73 24.20
C TYR A 231 7.03 -3.00 23.21
N PRO A 232 7.22 -1.70 22.94
CA PRO A 232 6.49 -0.97 21.91
C PRO A 232 6.50 -1.65 20.53
N THR A 233 7.54 -2.44 20.23
CA THR A 233 7.67 -3.22 18.98
C THR A 233 7.01 -4.61 19.03
N SER A 234 6.37 -4.99 20.14
CA SER A 234 5.78 -6.34 20.31
C SER A 234 4.72 -6.69 19.26
N TYR A 235 4.06 -5.71 18.66
CA TYR A 235 3.10 -5.94 17.55
C TYR A 235 3.70 -6.71 16.37
N LEU A 236 5.04 -6.69 16.19
CA LEU A 236 5.69 -7.45 15.12
C LEU A 236 5.45 -8.95 15.30
N TRP A 237 5.78 -9.50 16.48
CA TRP A 237 5.63 -10.93 16.72
C TRP A 237 4.25 -11.31 17.27
N GLN A 238 3.53 -10.38 17.91
CA GLN A 238 2.18 -10.62 18.40
C GLN A 238 1.09 -10.45 17.31
N THR A 239 1.41 -9.81 16.17
CA THR A 239 0.41 -9.54 15.13
C THR A 239 0.92 -9.86 13.73
N ILE A 240 2.09 -9.32 13.33
CA ILE A 240 2.59 -9.41 11.96
C ILE A 240 3.21 -10.79 11.68
N TRP A 241 4.05 -11.28 12.57
CA TRP A 241 4.70 -12.59 12.46
C TRP A 241 3.83 -13.74 12.97
N GLN A 242 2.58 -13.46 13.36
CA GLN A 242 1.63 -14.52 13.66
C GLN A 242 1.41 -15.40 12.42
N ARG A 243 1.30 -16.69 12.63
CA ARG A 243 1.20 -17.71 11.56
C ARG A 243 0.25 -17.31 10.43
N ASP A 244 -1.00 -16.99 10.75
CA ASP A 244 -2.02 -16.69 9.76
C ASP A 244 -1.76 -15.36 9.05
N ALA A 245 -1.31 -14.33 9.77
CA ALA A 245 -0.96 -13.02 9.23
C ALA A 245 0.26 -13.10 8.31
N TRP A 246 1.28 -13.89 8.71
CA TRP A 246 2.49 -14.05 7.92
C TRP A 246 2.24 -14.79 6.61
N LEU A 247 1.51 -15.91 6.66
CA LEU A 247 1.11 -16.64 5.45
C LEU A 247 0.20 -15.81 4.55
N GLU A 248 -0.68 -14.97 5.12
CA GLU A 248 -1.50 -14.03 4.33
C GLU A 248 -0.65 -12.95 3.65
N LEU A 249 0.35 -12.40 4.34
CA LEU A 249 1.32 -11.47 3.74
C LEU A 249 2.01 -12.10 2.54
N LEU A 250 2.51 -13.34 2.68
CA LEU A 250 3.15 -14.07 1.60
C LEU A 250 2.19 -14.37 0.44
N GLN A 251 0.94 -14.71 0.75
CA GLN A 251 -0.06 -15.05 -0.28
C GLN A 251 -0.53 -13.82 -1.06
N ARG A 252 -0.84 -12.71 -0.37
CA ARG A 252 -1.72 -11.67 -0.90
C ARG A 252 -1.13 -10.27 -0.95
N PHE A 253 -0.13 -9.97 -0.11
CA PHE A 253 0.40 -8.62 0.00
C PHE A 253 1.74 -8.42 -0.70
N LEU A 254 2.65 -9.39 -0.62
CA LEU A 254 3.94 -9.26 -1.28
C LEU A 254 3.78 -9.30 -2.80
N HIS A 255 4.51 -8.41 -3.46
CA HIS A 255 4.45 -8.29 -4.92
C HIS A 255 5.81 -7.86 -5.48
N VAL A 256 6.23 -8.50 -6.58
CA VAL A 256 7.40 -8.09 -7.34
C VAL A 256 6.97 -7.10 -8.41
N GLU A 257 7.42 -5.86 -8.30
CA GLU A 257 7.05 -4.81 -9.24
C GLU A 257 7.67 -5.06 -10.62
N ASN A 258 6.89 -4.89 -11.67
CA ASN A 258 7.38 -4.93 -13.04
C ASN A 258 7.56 -3.51 -13.62
N PRO A 259 8.76 -2.92 -13.56
CA PRO A 259 8.99 -1.56 -14.05
C PRO A 259 8.75 -1.41 -15.56
N LYS A 260 8.87 -2.51 -16.32
CA LYS A 260 8.64 -2.51 -17.77
C LYS A 260 7.17 -2.42 -18.15
N ALA A 261 6.29 -3.00 -17.34
CA ALA A 261 4.85 -2.89 -17.53
C ALA A 261 4.36 -1.44 -17.43
N ARG A 262 4.94 -0.64 -16.50
CA ARG A 262 4.65 0.80 -16.38
C ARG A 262 5.00 1.62 -17.64
N SER A 263 5.94 1.15 -18.43
CA SER A 263 6.33 1.80 -19.70
C SER A 263 5.63 1.23 -20.93
N GLY A 264 4.62 0.37 -20.76
CA GLY A 264 3.91 -0.31 -21.86
C GLY A 264 4.75 -1.35 -22.61
N ARG A 265 5.89 -1.76 -22.05
CA ARG A 265 6.78 -2.76 -22.66
C ARG A 265 6.49 -4.14 -22.10
N ALA A 266 6.32 -5.12 -22.96
CA ALA A 266 6.24 -6.52 -22.56
C ALA A 266 7.56 -6.96 -21.92
N GLY A 267 7.49 -7.64 -20.77
CA GLY A 267 8.64 -8.20 -20.08
C GLY A 267 8.23 -8.81 -18.75
N VAL A 268 8.94 -9.84 -18.34
CA VAL A 268 8.78 -10.46 -17.03
C VAL A 268 9.67 -9.71 -16.03
N ALA A 269 9.16 -9.43 -14.83
CA ALA A 269 9.98 -8.88 -13.75
C ALA A 269 11.09 -9.87 -13.36
N ASP A 270 12.31 -9.38 -13.22
CA ASP A 270 13.38 -10.18 -12.63
C ASP A 270 13.20 -10.19 -11.11
N PRO A 271 12.94 -11.34 -10.48
CA PRO A 271 12.60 -11.41 -9.05
C PRO A 271 13.74 -10.95 -8.12
N HIS A 272 14.99 -10.90 -8.62
CA HIS A 272 16.17 -10.55 -7.82
C HIS A 272 16.64 -9.11 -8.02
N THR A 273 16.22 -8.46 -9.09
CA THR A 273 16.61 -7.07 -9.40
C THR A 273 15.43 -6.10 -9.39
N SER A 274 14.22 -6.57 -9.65
CA SER A 274 13.00 -5.76 -9.54
C SER A 274 12.66 -5.47 -8.07
N PRO A 275 12.09 -4.31 -7.76
CA PRO A 275 11.65 -3.99 -6.40
C PRO A 275 10.56 -4.97 -5.94
N MET A 276 10.73 -5.52 -4.75
CA MET A 276 9.64 -6.22 -4.06
C MET A 276 8.89 -5.21 -3.18
N ILE A 277 7.59 -5.15 -3.35
CA ILE A 277 6.70 -4.33 -2.53
C ILE A 277 6.27 -5.14 -1.33
N PHE A 278 6.63 -4.66 -0.14
CA PHE A 278 6.12 -5.11 1.14
C PHE A 278 5.19 -4.01 1.68
N PRO A 279 3.99 -4.30 2.20
CA PRO A 279 3.11 -3.27 2.70
C PRO A 279 3.76 -2.56 3.91
N ARG A 280 3.58 -1.25 4.02
CA ARG A 280 3.88 -0.55 5.27
C ARG A 280 2.83 -0.90 6.32
N PHE A 281 3.14 -0.74 7.59
CA PHE A 281 2.24 -1.15 8.67
C PHE A 281 0.81 -0.60 8.50
N HIS A 282 0.66 0.71 8.28
CA HIS A 282 -0.65 1.34 8.13
C HIS A 282 -1.44 0.82 6.92
N GLN A 283 -0.77 0.42 5.83
CA GLN A 283 -1.42 -0.13 4.65
C GLN A 283 -2.02 -1.51 4.93
N TRP A 284 -1.20 -2.39 5.51
CA TRP A 284 -1.62 -3.72 5.91
C TRP A 284 -2.74 -3.66 6.96
N HIS A 285 -2.57 -2.81 7.99
CA HIS A 285 -3.54 -2.64 9.06
C HIS A 285 -4.89 -2.13 8.55
N ALA A 286 -4.89 -1.09 7.71
CA ALA A 286 -6.11 -0.54 7.12
C ALA A 286 -6.87 -1.58 6.28
N VAL A 287 -6.16 -2.32 5.41
CA VAL A 287 -6.80 -3.36 4.58
C VAL A 287 -7.42 -4.45 5.44
N ARG A 288 -6.71 -4.93 6.46
CA ARG A 288 -7.25 -5.94 7.38
C ARG A 288 -8.46 -5.45 8.14
N GLN A 289 -8.37 -4.29 8.78
CA GLN A 289 -9.51 -3.73 9.54
C GLN A 289 -10.76 -3.59 8.66
N MET A 290 -10.62 -3.07 7.44
CA MET A 290 -11.76 -2.93 6.52
C MET A 290 -12.34 -4.27 6.10
N THR A 291 -11.48 -5.24 5.76
CA THR A 291 -11.96 -6.56 5.32
C THR A 291 -12.57 -7.36 6.46
N ASP A 292 -12.00 -7.31 7.66
CA ASP A 292 -12.54 -7.99 8.83
C ASP A 292 -13.90 -7.41 9.24
N HIS A 293 -14.02 -6.07 9.25
CA HIS A 293 -15.28 -5.40 9.53
C HIS A 293 -16.34 -5.71 8.45
N ALA A 294 -15.96 -5.69 7.16
CA ALA A 294 -16.87 -6.02 6.07
C ALA A 294 -17.31 -7.49 6.10
N ALA A 295 -16.44 -8.42 6.49
CA ALA A 295 -16.80 -9.84 6.65
C ALA A 295 -17.81 -10.06 7.78
N GLN A 296 -17.73 -9.27 8.86
CA GLN A 296 -18.64 -9.36 10.01
C GLN A 296 -20.00 -8.70 9.76
N HIS A 297 -20.02 -7.52 9.09
CA HIS A 297 -21.22 -6.68 8.96
C HIS A 297 -21.88 -6.79 7.58
N GLY A 298 -21.24 -7.44 6.59
CA GLY A 298 -21.76 -7.55 5.24
C GLY A 298 -21.68 -6.24 4.44
N ALA A 299 -22.46 -6.18 3.36
CA ALA A 299 -22.60 -4.99 2.52
C ALA A 299 -23.39 -3.87 3.24
N GLY A 300 -23.38 -2.66 2.69
CA GLY A 300 -24.11 -1.50 3.24
C GLY A 300 -23.30 -0.61 4.18
N GLN A 301 -22.00 -0.87 4.34
CA GLN A 301 -21.13 -0.10 5.22
C GLN A 301 -20.35 0.98 4.46
N SER A 302 -19.96 2.05 5.19
CA SER A 302 -19.10 3.10 4.65
C SER A 302 -17.81 3.21 5.45
N TYR A 303 -16.69 3.41 4.76
CA TYR A 303 -15.37 3.51 5.34
C TYR A 303 -14.66 4.73 4.75
N LEU A 304 -14.17 5.62 5.61
CA LEU A 304 -13.29 6.72 5.22
C LEU A 304 -11.87 6.45 5.66
N ILE A 305 -10.95 6.47 4.71
CA ILE A 305 -9.53 6.22 4.94
C ILE A 305 -8.79 7.54 4.71
N GLU A 306 -8.37 8.17 5.82
CA GLU A 306 -7.57 9.39 5.80
C GLU A 306 -6.09 9.00 5.77
N HIS A 307 -5.54 8.88 4.58
CA HIS A 307 -4.14 8.58 4.38
C HIS A 307 -3.45 9.75 3.68
N SER A 308 -2.43 10.31 4.33
CA SER A 308 -1.64 11.43 3.84
C SER A 308 -1.08 11.23 2.43
N ALA A 309 -0.67 12.30 1.77
CA ALA A 309 0.18 12.22 0.59
C ALA A 309 1.44 11.39 0.89
N GLY A 310 1.96 10.66 -0.10
CA GLY A 310 3.11 9.77 0.10
C GLY A 310 2.84 8.49 0.90
N SER A 311 1.62 8.26 1.35
CA SER A 311 1.22 7.04 2.09
C SER A 311 1.19 5.77 1.24
N GLY A 312 1.21 5.89 -0.10
CA GLY A 312 1.06 4.76 -1.02
C GLY A 312 -0.38 4.28 -1.16
N LYS A 313 -1.36 5.20 -1.17
CA LYS A 313 -2.80 4.91 -1.33
C LYS A 313 -3.10 3.94 -2.47
N SER A 314 -2.46 4.10 -3.64
CA SER A 314 -2.69 3.24 -4.80
C SER A 314 -2.43 1.76 -4.50
N ASN A 315 -1.36 1.42 -3.76
CA ASN A 315 -1.11 0.05 -3.34
C ASN A 315 -2.16 -0.43 -2.34
N THR A 316 -2.56 0.42 -1.38
CA THR A 316 -3.62 0.09 -0.41
C THR A 316 -4.94 -0.21 -1.12
N ILE A 317 -5.32 0.60 -2.11
CA ILE A 317 -6.51 0.40 -2.95
C ILE A 317 -6.42 -0.91 -3.72
N ALA A 318 -5.25 -1.21 -4.33
CA ALA A 318 -5.07 -2.45 -5.07
C ALA A 318 -5.22 -3.69 -4.17
N TRP A 319 -4.54 -3.73 -3.01
CA TRP A 319 -4.72 -4.81 -2.04
C TRP A 319 -6.17 -4.94 -1.58
N LEU A 320 -6.82 -3.83 -1.25
CA LEU A 320 -8.21 -3.82 -0.82
C LEU A 320 -9.14 -4.38 -1.91
N ALA A 321 -8.99 -3.93 -3.16
CA ALA A 321 -9.82 -4.39 -4.27
C ALA A 321 -9.73 -5.91 -4.46
N HIS A 322 -8.52 -6.46 -4.47
CA HIS A 322 -8.31 -7.91 -4.59
C HIS A 322 -8.84 -8.68 -3.36
N ARG A 323 -8.69 -8.12 -2.17
CA ARG A 323 -9.22 -8.74 -0.94
C ARG A 323 -10.74 -8.77 -0.92
N LEU A 324 -11.40 -7.66 -1.24
CA LEU A 324 -12.86 -7.56 -1.27
C LEU A 324 -13.47 -8.45 -2.36
N SER A 325 -12.81 -8.61 -3.51
CA SER A 325 -13.30 -9.45 -4.61
C SER A 325 -13.39 -10.95 -4.27
N THR A 326 -12.69 -11.38 -3.21
CA THR A 326 -12.66 -12.78 -2.75
C THR A 326 -13.12 -12.94 -1.30
N LEU A 327 -13.70 -11.88 -0.71
CA LEU A 327 -14.09 -11.87 0.69
C LEU A 327 -15.37 -12.67 0.91
N HIS A 328 -15.35 -13.56 1.91
CA HIS A 328 -16.50 -14.33 2.36
C HIS A 328 -16.81 -14.06 3.83
N THR A 329 -18.06 -14.21 4.19
CA THR A 329 -18.52 -14.23 5.59
C THR A 329 -18.05 -15.50 6.30
N SER A 330 -18.22 -15.57 7.61
CA SER A 330 -17.99 -16.80 8.39
C SER A 330 -18.86 -17.99 7.95
N THR A 331 -19.99 -17.72 7.26
CA THR A 331 -20.87 -18.72 6.68
C THR A 331 -20.55 -19.07 5.23
N ASN A 332 -19.37 -18.70 4.74
CA ASN A 332 -18.88 -18.93 3.37
C ASN A 332 -19.71 -18.28 2.25
N THR A 333 -20.46 -17.24 2.57
CA THR A 333 -21.18 -16.45 1.56
C THR A 333 -20.27 -15.31 1.08
N PRO A 334 -20.11 -15.10 -0.24
CA PRO A 334 -19.38 -13.93 -0.74
C PRO A 334 -19.97 -12.63 -0.14
N VAL A 335 -19.13 -11.74 0.37
CA VAL A 335 -19.60 -10.44 0.91
C VAL A 335 -20.00 -9.52 -0.24
N PHE A 336 -19.23 -9.51 -1.31
CA PHE A 336 -19.47 -8.71 -2.50
C PHE A 336 -19.47 -9.56 -3.75
N ASP A 337 -20.37 -9.24 -4.66
CA ASP A 337 -20.42 -9.86 -5.98
C ASP A 337 -19.42 -9.20 -6.93
N LYS A 338 -19.20 -7.87 -6.76
CA LYS A 338 -18.23 -7.08 -7.53
C LYS A 338 -17.61 -5.96 -6.71
N VAL A 339 -16.40 -5.58 -7.12
CA VAL A 339 -15.66 -4.44 -6.63
C VAL A 339 -15.52 -3.42 -7.76
N ILE A 340 -15.89 -2.18 -7.50
CA ILE A 340 -15.79 -1.08 -8.47
C ILE A 340 -14.79 -0.07 -7.94
N VAL A 341 -13.73 0.18 -8.70
CA VAL A 341 -12.71 1.18 -8.35
C VAL A 341 -12.93 2.43 -9.20
N ILE A 342 -13.11 3.55 -8.53
CA ILE A 342 -13.39 4.85 -9.16
C ILE A 342 -12.19 5.77 -8.96
N THR A 343 -11.68 6.30 -10.07
CA THR A 343 -10.51 7.19 -10.09
C THR A 343 -10.91 8.60 -10.56
N ASP A 344 -10.21 9.63 -10.05
CA ASP A 344 -10.52 11.04 -10.37
C ASP A 344 -10.08 11.44 -11.77
N ARG A 345 -8.88 11.03 -12.23
CA ARG A 345 -8.26 11.52 -13.45
C ARG A 345 -7.71 10.41 -14.34
N VAL A 346 -7.91 10.57 -15.66
CA VAL A 346 -7.42 9.63 -16.69
C VAL A 346 -5.91 9.34 -16.61
N VAL A 347 -5.08 10.28 -16.17
CA VAL A 347 -3.62 10.10 -16.05
C VAL A 347 -3.23 9.35 -14.76
N LEU A 348 -3.87 9.64 -13.62
CA LEU A 348 -3.70 8.93 -12.36
C LEU A 348 -4.34 7.54 -12.44
N ASP A 349 -5.39 7.42 -13.24
CA ASP A 349 -6.08 6.20 -13.57
C ASP A 349 -5.13 5.10 -14.11
N ARG A 350 -4.23 5.45 -15.05
CA ARG A 350 -3.25 4.48 -15.58
C ARG A 350 -2.32 3.92 -14.49
N GLN A 351 -1.81 4.75 -13.60
CA GLN A 351 -0.91 4.30 -12.55
C GLN A 351 -1.63 3.37 -11.55
N LEU A 352 -2.84 3.71 -11.14
CA LEU A 352 -3.64 2.89 -10.24
C LEU A 352 -4.08 1.59 -10.93
N GLN A 353 -4.51 1.67 -12.20
CA GLN A 353 -4.83 0.50 -13.02
C GLN A 353 -3.64 -0.44 -13.14
N ASP A 354 -2.47 0.06 -13.55
CA ASP A 354 -1.25 -0.73 -13.66
C ASP A 354 -0.91 -1.42 -12.32
N THR A 355 -1.13 -0.72 -11.21
CA THR A 355 -0.94 -1.28 -9.87
C THR A 355 -1.92 -2.41 -9.61
N ILE A 356 -3.23 -2.23 -9.87
CA ILE A 356 -4.25 -3.26 -9.65
C ILE A 356 -3.98 -4.49 -10.55
N TYR A 357 -3.62 -4.29 -11.82
CA TYR A 357 -3.26 -5.38 -12.72
C TYR A 357 -1.99 -6.13 -12.28
N GLN A 358 -0.98 -5.42 -11.76
CA GLN A 358 0.24 -6.08 -11.26
C GLN A 358 -0.02 -6.99 -10.06
N PHE A 359 -1.08 -6.71 -9.28
CA PHE A 359 -1.51 -7.55 -8.16
C PHE A 359 -2.45 -8.70 -8.58
N GLU A 360 -2.81 -8.78 -9.86
CA GLU A 360 -3.67 -9.85 -10.36
C GLU A 360 -2.90 -11.18 -10.40
N HIS A 361 -3.30 -12.12 -9.55
CA HIS A 361 -2.73 -13.46 -9.51
C HIS A 361 -3.49 -14.46 -10.41
N MET A 362 -4.70 -14.08 -10.90
CA MET A 362 -5.52 -14.86 -11.81
C MET A 362 -5.99 -13.97 -12.96
N THR A 363 -5.63 -14.30 -14.17
CA THR A 363 -5.97 -13.53 -15.38
C THR A 363 -7.48 -13.41 -15.58
N GLY A 364 -7.97 -12.21 -15.90
CA GLY A 364 -9.38 -11.97 -16.25
C GLY A 364 -10.28 -11.57 -15.07
N VAL A 365 -9.73 -11.39 -13.87
CA VAL A 365 -10.47 -10.91 -12.70
C VAL A 365 -10.70 -9.40 -12.77
N VAL A 366 -9.78 -8.66 -13.40
CA VAL A 366 -9.81 -7.20 -13.53
C VAL A 366 -10.25 -6.78 -14.92
N GLN A 367 -11.20 -5.87 -15.01
CA GLN A 367 -11.66 -5.28 -16.28
C GLN A 367 -11.67 -3.75 -16.18
N LYS A 368 -11.06 -3.11 -17.16
CA LYS A 368 -11.05 -1.68 -17.34
C LYS A 368 -12.18 -1.24 -18.27
N ILE A 369 -12.84 -0.13 -17.94
CA ILE A 369 -13.88 0.47 -18.76
C ILE A 369 -13.33 1.70 -19.47
N ASP A 370 -12.84 1.52 -20.69
CA ASP A 370 -12.23 2.58 -21.51
C ASP A 370 -13.22 3.18 -22.52
N GLU A 371 -14.10 2.36 -23.08
CA GLU A 371 -14.93 2.75 -24.21
C GLU A 371 -16.19 3.50 -23.74
N ASP A 372 -17.29 2.84 -23.60
CA ASP A 372 -18.58 3.47 -23.35
C ASP A 372 -19.33 2.89 -22.14
N SER A 373 -20.57 3.34 -21.99
CA SER A 373 -21.45 2.91 -20.92
C SER A 373 -22.03 1.51 -21.12
N SER A 374 -22.01 0.96 -22.36
CA SER A 374 -22.45 -0.41 -22.63
C SER A 374 -21.43 -1.42 -22.08
N GLN A 375 -20.14 -1.17 -22.34
CA GLN A 375 -19.04 -1.95 -21.76
C GLN A 375 -19.13 -2.01 -20.23
N LEU A 376 -19.48 -0.88 -19.58
CA LEU A 376 -19.68 -0.84 -18.14
C LEU A 376 -20.88 -1.70 -17.71
N ALA A 377 -22.01 -1.61 -18.42
CA ALA A 377 -23.19 -2.41 -18.13
C ALA A 377 -22.91 -3.92 -18.23
N ASP A 378 -22.22 -4.34 -19.28
CA ASP A 378 -21.83 -5.73 -19.51
C ASP A 378 -20.85 -6.23 -18.44
N ALA A 379 -19.87 -5.40 -18.05
CA ALA A 379 -18.93 -5.71 -16.99
C ALA A 379 -19.61 -5.87 -15.62
N LEU A 380 -20.62 -5.04 -15.31
CA LEU A 380 -21.39 -5.13 -14.07
C LEU A 380 -22.35 -6.32 -14.05
N ALA A 381 -22.97 -6.64 -15.18
CA ALA A 381 -23.89 -7.77 -15.33
C ALA A 381 -23.17 -9.12 -15.44
N GLY A 382 -22.05 -9.16 -16.17
CA GLY A 382 -21.28 -10.37 -16.47
C GLY A 382 -20.68 -11.05 -15.23
N ALA A 383 -20.32 -12.33 -15.34
CA ALA A 383 -19.73 -13.11 -14.23
C ALA A 383 -18.19 -13.06 -14.18
N ALA A 384 -17.54 -12.77 -15.31
CA ALA A 384 -16.09 -12.96 -15.48
C ALA A 384 -15.27 -11.96 -14.66
N ALA A 385 -15.51 -10.65 -14.83
CA ALA A 385 -14.76 -9.63 -14.12
C ALA A 385 -15.31 -9.41 -12.70
N ARG A 386 -14.48 -9.57 -11.69
CA ARG A 386 -14.83 -9.28 -10.29
C ARG A 386 -14.44 -7.87 -9.87
N ILE A 387 -13.43 -7.29 -10.51
CA ILE A 387 -12.95 -5.91 -10.26
C ILE A 387 -13.16 -5.10 -11.54
N VAL A 388 -13.89 -4.01 -11.44
CA VAL A 388 -14.18 -3.09 -12.52
C VAL A 388 -13.56 -1.74 -12.20
N ILE A 389 -12.74 -1.19 -13.11
CA ILE A 389 -12.08 0.11 -12.92
C ILE A 389 -12.72 1.12 -13.86
N THR A 390 -13.14 2.27 -13.31
CA THR A 390 -13.81 3.32 -14.07
C THR A 390 -13.47 4.71 -13.52
N THR A 391 -13.87 5.74 -14.23
CA THR A 391 -13.62 7.13 -13.84
C THR A 391 -14.83 7.76 -13.14
N VAL A 392 -14.57 8.82 -12.39
CA VAL A 392 -15.59 9.60 -11.66
C VAL A 392 -16.72 10.12 -12.57
N GLN A 393 -16.41 10.45 -13.82
CA GLN A 393 -17.40 10.92 -14.78
C GLN A 393 -18.47 9.86 -15.12
N LYS A 394 -18.11 8.59 -15.05
CA LYS A 394 -19.03 7.46 -15.28
C LYS A 394 -19.75 7.01 -13.99
N PHE A 395 -19.39 7.56 -12.83
CA PHE A 395 -19.94 7.13 -11.53
C PHE A 395 -21.46 7.23 -11.40
N PRO A 396 -22.14 8.33 -11.81
CA PRO A 396 -23.60 8.38 -11.76
C PRO A 396 -24.26 7.26 -12.56
N TYR A 397 -23.67 6.94 -13.71
CA TYR A 397 -24.13 5.86 -14.56
C TYR A 397 -23.91 4.49 -13.92
N VAL A 398 -22.80 4.30 -13.20
CA VAL A 398 -22.55 3.10 -12.37
C VAL A 398 -23.68 2.91 -11.36
N LEU A 399 -24.04 3.96 -10.63
CA LEU A 399 -25.09 3.90 -9.61
C LEU A 399 -26.46 3.56 -10.20
N ASP A 400 -26.82 4.12 -11.37
CA ASP A 400 -28.06 3.81 -12.06
C ASP A 400 -28.14 2.34 -12.47
N LYS A 401 -27.05 1.81 -13.02
CA LYS A 401 -26.97 0.40 -13.42
C LYS A 401 -26.97 -0.55 -12.23
N VAL A 402 -26.23 -0.23 -11.17
CA VAL A 402 -26.19 -1.01 -9.94
C VAL A 402 -27.57 -1.05 -9.28
N ALA A 403 -28.29 0.07 -9.23
CA ALA A 403 -29.67 0.11 -8.73
C ALA A 403 -30.63 -0.77 -9.56
N ALA A 404 -30.42 -0.86 -10.87
CA ALA A 404 -31.22 -1.70 -11.77
C ALA A 404 -30.90 -3.21 -11.68
N LEU A 405 -29.73 -3.59 -11.14
CA LEU A 405 -29.30 -4.99 -11.02
C LEU A 405 -29.73 -5.67 -9.70
N GLY A 406 -30.58 -5.01 -8.89
CA GLY A 406 -31.33 -5.57 -7.77
C GLY A 406 -30.48 -6.15 -6.64
N ASP A 407 -30.39 -7.47 -6.55
CA ASP A 407 -29.87 -8.19 -5.35
C ASP A 407 -28.35 -8.31 -5.25
N LYS A 408 -27.58 -7.82 -6.23
CA LYS A 408 -26.11 -7.89 -6.20
C LYS A 408 -25.52 -6.90 -5.20
N ARG A 409 -24.45 -7.32 -4.52
CA ARG A 409 -23.73 -6.53 -3.53
C ARG A 409 -22.43 -6.01 -4.12
N TYR A 410 -22.20 -4.72 -3.95
CA TYR A 410 -21.06 -4.02 -4.55
C TYR A 410 -20.20 -3.35 -3.50
N ALA A 411 -18.88 -3.47 -3.64
CA ALA A 411 -17.90 -2.63 -2.96
C ALA A 411 -17.44 -1.53 -3.92
N ILE A 412 -17.58 -0.27 -3.52
CA ILE A 412 -17.20 0.89 -4.32
C ILE A 412 -16.01 1.55 -3.64
N ILE A 413 -14.84 1.46 -4.27
CA ILE A 413 -13.60 2.10 -3.80
C ILE A 413 -13.43 3.41 -4.56
N ILE A 414 -13.26 4.52 -3.84
CA ILE A 414 -13.15 5.86 -4.40
C ILE A 414 -11.80 6.45 -4.02
N ASP A 415 -10.96 6.71 -5.03
CA ASP A 415 -9.70 7.44 -4.84
C ASP A 415 -9.97 8.95 -4.87
N GLU A 416 -9.25 9.68 -4.01
CA GLU A 416 -9.41 11.13 -3.80
C GLU A 416 -10.87 11.54 -3.53
N ALA A 417 -11.51 10.89 -2.55
CA ALA A 417 -12.92 11.09 -2.19
C ALA A 417 -13.30 12.54 -1.80
N HIS A 418 -12.33 13.45 -1.69
CA HIS A 418 -12.50 14.88 -1.46
C HIS A 418 -12.49 15.72 -2.74
N SER A 419 -12.25 15.13 -3.92
CA SER A 419 -12.01 15.89 -5.14
C SER A 419 -13.23 16.69 -5.53
N SER A 420 -13.08 18.01 -5.45
CA SER A 420 -14.03 18.99 -5.97
C SER A 420 -13.75 19.18 -7.46
N GLN A 421 -14.55 18.60 -8.32
CA GLN A 421 -14.55 19.00 -9.72
C GLN A 421 -15.35 20.29 -9.87
N SER A 422 -14.64 21.42 -9.84
CA SER A 422 -15.18 22.70 -10.33
C SER A 422 -15.21 22.66 -11.85
N GLY A 423 -16.36 22.83 -12.47
CA GLY A 423 -16.47 23.01 -13.91
C GLY A 423 -17.62 22.25 -14.58
N GLU A 424 -17.50 22.03 -15.88
CA GLU A 424 -18.52 21.47 -16.77
C GLU A 424 -19.06 20.09 -16.32
N SER A 425 -18.23 19.26 -15.68
CA SER A 425 -18.65 17.95 -15.16
C SER A 425 -19.63 18.04 -14.01
N ALA A 426 -19.46 19.03 -13.11
CA ALA A 426 -20.42 19.29 -12.03
C ALA A 426 -21.77 19.77 -12.56
N ASN A 427 -21.76 20.59 -13.63
CA ASN A 427 -22.97 21.07 -14.28
C ASN A 427 -23.68 19.97 -15.10
N ALA A 428 -22.94 19.09 -15.75
CA ALA A 428 -23.51 17.93 -16.45
C ALA A 428 -24.18 16.96 -15.48
N LEU A 429 -23.59 16.77 -14.29
CA LEU A 429 -24.16 15.92 -13.26
C LEU A 429 -25.38 16.55 -12.58
N ARG A 430 -25.37 17.88 -12.31
CA ARG A 430 -26.56 18.61 -11.85
C ARG A 430 -27.74 18.45 -12.82
N LYS A 431 -27.46 18.43 -14.13
CA LYS A 431 -28.47 18.14 -15.16
C LYS A 431 -28.93 16.69 -15.16
N ALA A 432 -28.04 15.72 -14.93
CA ALA A 432 -28.37 14.29 -14.91
C ALA A 432 -29.11 13.85 -13.63
N LEU A 433 -28.82 14.47 -12.48
CA LEU A 433 -29.49 14.21 -11.20
C LEU A 433 -30.84 14.93 -11.06
N GLY A 434 -31.23 15.69 -12.08
CA GLY A 434 -32.54 16.27 -12.35
C GLY A 434 -33.44 16.63 -11.19
N ARG A 435 -33.70 17.92 -11.00
CA ARG A 435 -34.97 18.55 -10.60
C ARG A 435 -35.64 18.26 -9.24
N HIS A 436 -35.01 17.73 -8.24
CA HIS A 436 -35.62 17.74 -6.92
C HIS A 436 -34.62 18.00 -5.81
N GLY A 437 -34.70 19.18 -5.22
CA GLY A 437 -34.23 19.45 -3.88
C GLY A 437 -33.14 20.52 -3.74
N SER A 438 -33.55 21.65 -3.23
CA SER A 438 -32.85 22.70 -2.50
C SER A 438 -31.67 23.43 -3.15
N ASP A 439 -31.82 24.72 -3.21
CA ASP A 439 -30.88 25.77 -3.67
C ASP A 439 -29.61 25.93 -2.79
N ASP A 440 -29.31 24.98 -1.90
CA ASP A 440 -28.20 25.04 -0.93
C ASP A 440 -26.98 24.19 -1.27
N ILE A 441 -26.72 23.92 -2.56
CA ILE A 441 -25.45 23.32 -2.95
C ILE A 441 -24.47 24.46 -3.25
N ASP A 442 -23.59 24.73 -2.27
CA ASP A 442 -22.44 25.63 -2.45
C ASP A 442 -21.70 25.31 -3.75
N GLU A 443 -21.19 26.34 -4.43
CA GLU A 443 -20.43 26.26 -5.69
C GLU A 443 -19.21 25.31 -5.64
N ASP A 444 -18.83 24.83 -4.45
CA ASP A 444 -17.77 23.86 -4.16
C ASP A 444 -18.29 22.41 -3.94
N GLY A 445 -19.53 22.11 -4.30
CA GLY A 445 -20.15 20.79 -4.09
C GLY A 445 -19.48 19.67 -4.89
N ASP A 446 -18.89 18.71 -4.19
CA ASP A 446 -18.30 17.50 -4.73
C ASP A 446 -19.37 16.61 -5.38
N VAL A 447 -19.16 16.30 -6.66
CA VAL A 447 -20.07 15.49 -7.48
C VAL A 447 -20.33 14.10 -6.88
N LEU A 448 -19.29 13.48 -6.32
CA LEU A 448 -19.38 12.17 -5.67
C LEU A 448 -20.22 12.25 -4.42
N THR A 449 -19.99 13.28 -3.62
CA THR A 449 -20.71 13.57 -2.39
C THR A 449 -22.18 13.82 -2.65
N ALA A 450 -22.50 14.65 -3.65
CA ALA A 450 -23.87 14.95 -4.04
C ALA A 450 -24.63 13.70 -4.56
N SER A 451 -23.97 12.86 -5.36
CA SER A 451 -24.58 11.63 -5.89
C SER A 451 -24.84 10.59 -4.81
N ALA A 452 -23.90 10.44 -3.85
CA ALA A 452 -24.05 9.50 -2.75
C ALA A 452 -25.14 9.98 -1.76
N LEU A 453 -25.23 11.30 -1.48
CA LEU A 453 -26.27 11.90 -0.63
C LEU A 453 -27.67 11.79 -1.25
N ALA A 454 -27.80 12.08 -2.54
CA ALA A 454 -29.09 12.10 -3.23
C ALA A 454 -29.80 10.74 -3.24
N ARG A 455 -29.06 9.64 -3.08
CA ARG A 455 -29.59 8.26 -3.15
C ARG A 455 -29.67 7.53 -1.82
N GLY A 456 -29.14 8.13 -0.74
CA GLY A 456 -29.17 7.51 0.59
C GLY A 456 -28.27 6.28 0.73
N ARG A 457 -28.27 5.68 1.93
CA ARG A 457 -27.53 4.43 2.21
C ARG A 457 -28.28 3.25 1.60
N HIS A 458 -27.69 2.62 0.61
CA HIS A 458 -28.20 1.40 0.01
C HIS A 458 -27.65 0.17 0.75
N PRO A 459 -28.46 -0.79 1.17
CA PRO A 459 -27.99 -1.96 1.93
C PRO A 459 -27.05 -2.86 1.13
N ASN A 460 -27.09 -2.77 -0.20
CA ASN A 460 -26.24 -3.58 -1.10
C ASN A 460 -24.93 -2.87 -1.52
N LEU A 461 -24.71 -1.63 -1.09
CA LEU A 461 -23.54 -0.85 -1.50
C LEU A 461 -22.68 -0.51 -0.29
N SER A 462 -21.40 -0.90 -0.34
CA SER A 462 -20.40 -0.43 0.60
C SER A 462 -19.44 0.54 -0.08
N TYR A 463 -19.10 1.62 0.61
CA TYR A 463 -18.20 2.66 0.12
C TYR A 463 -16.88 2.67 0.88
N PHE A 464 -15.77 2.72 0.15
CA PHE A 464 -14.41 2.81 0.69
C PHE A 464 -13.74 4.06 0.11
N GLY A 465 -13.86 5.19 0.80
CA GLY A 465 -13.35 6.48 0.35
C GLY A 465 -11.92 6.72 0.86
N PHE A 466 -10.98 6.93 -0.05
CA PHE A 466 -9.59 7.29 0.25
C PHE A 466 -9.36 8.76 0.01
N THR A 467 -8.75 9.45 0.97
CA THR A 467 -8.41 10.86 0.85
C THR A 467 -7.23 11.23 1.73
N ALA A 468 -6.49 12.28 1.38
CA ALA A 468 -5.47 12.87 2.26
C ALA A 468 -6.04 13.99 3.14
N THR A 469 -7.14 14.61 2.74
CA THR A 469 -7.70 15.82 3.35
C THR A 469 -9.23 15.75 3.33
N PRO A 470 -9.87 15.03 4.26
CA PRO A 470 -11.32 14.91 4.29
C PRO A 470 -11.96 16.27 4.59
N LYS A 471 -13.00 16.62 3.84
CA LYS A 471 -13.88 17.76 4.13
C LYS A 471 -14.98 17.33 5.12
N ALA A 472 -15.65 18.27 5.77
CA ALA A 472 -16.75 17.95 6.71
C ALA A 472 -17.83 17.07 6.06
N LYS A 473 -18.24 17.37 4.83
CA LYS A 473 -19.21 16.56 4.07
C LYS A 473 -18.68 15.15 3.74
N THR A 474 -17.40 15.01 3.46
CA THR A 474 -16.77 13.69 3.21
C THR A 474 -16.78 12.83 4.48
N LEU A 475 -16.50 13.44 5.63
CA LEU A 475 -16.59 12.79 6.94
C LEU A 475 -18.02 12.34 7.25
N GLU A 476 -19.01 13.17 6.97
CA GLU A 476 -20.43 12.84 7.20
C GLU A 476 -20.90 11.65 6.34
N LEU A 477 -20.42 11.55 5.09
CA LEU A 477 -20.83 10.50 4.16
C LEU A 477 -20.14 9.16 4.39
N PHE A 478 -18.84 9.19 4.54
CA PHE A 478 -18.00 7.99 4.55
C PHE A 478 -17.41 7.69 5.92
N GLY A 479 -17.43 8.66 6.84
CA GLY A 479 -16.89 8.50 8.18
C GLY A 479 -17.77 7.67 9.10
N THR A 480 -17.20 7.31 10.23
CA THR A 480 -17.87 6.61 11.34
C THR A 480 -18.20 7.61 12.45
N ARG A 481 -19.38 7.52 13.00
CA ARG A 481 -19.75 8.40 14.13
C ARG A 481 -19.13 7.88 15.41
N ASN A 482 -18.35 8.72 16.08
CA ASN A 482 -17.79 8.38 17.38
C ASN A 482 -18.91 8.33 18.42
N PRO A 483 -19.13 7.24 19.14
CA PRO A 483 -20.23 7.08 20.08
C PRO A 483 -20.11 8.01 21.30
N GLU A 484 -18.89 8.39 21.69
CA GLU A 484 -18.65 9.23 22.88
C GLU A 484 -18.81 10.73 22.58
N THR A 485 -18.25 11.18 21.44
CA THR A 485 -18.24 12.60 21.07
C THR A 485 -19.38 12.99 20.14
N GLY A 486 -20.01 12.02 19.49
CA GLY A 486 -21.02 12.24 18.46
C GLY A 486 -20.48 12.80 17.14
N LEU A 487 -19.17 13.04 17.04
CA LEU A 487 -18.51 13.60 15.86
C LEU A 487 -18.20 12.53 14.82
N TRP A 488 -18.20 12.94 13.55
CA TRP A 488 -17.77 12.08 12.46
C TRP A 488 -16.25 12.00 12.41
N GLN A 489 -15.71 10.80 12.27
CA GLN A 489 -14.26 10.53 12.20
C GLN A 489 -13.95 9.52 11.10
N PRO A 490 -12.72 9.51 10.57
CA PRO A 490 -12.27 8.47 9.65
C PRO A 490 -12.27 7.10 10.31
N PHE A 491 -12.50 6.06 9.51
CA PHE A 491 -12.36 4.67 9.94
C PHE A 491 -10.90 4.29 10.21
N HIS A 492 -9.97 4.81 9.39
CA HIS A 492 -8.54 4.60 9.56
C HIS A 492 -7.76 5.86 9.18
N VAL A 493 -6.69 6.17 9.96
CA VAL A 493 -5.86 7.35 9.77
C VAL A 493 -4.38 6.95 9.60
N TYR A 494 -3.73 7.51 8.59
CA TYR A 494 -2.29 7.68 8.51
C TYR A 494 -2.02 9.17 8.33
N SER A 495 -1.67 9.84 9.43
CA SER A 495 -1.65 11.29 9.49
C SER A 495 -0.52 11.92 8.66
N MET A 496 -0.72 13.19 8.28
CA MET A 496 0.34 13.99 7.65
C MET A 496 1.56 14.12 8.57
N ARG A 497 1.35 14.25 9.88
CA ARG A 497 2.43 14.32 10.86
C ARG A 497 3.27 13.05 10.85
N GLN A 498 2.63 11.87 10.88
CA GLN A 498 3.34 10.60 10.79
C GLN A 498 4.12 10.49 9.48
N ALA A 499 3.54 10.89 8.35
CA ALA A 499 4.23 10.87 7.06
C ALA A 499 5.45 11.81 6.98
N ILE A 500 5.40 12.96 7.68
CA ILE A 500 6.53 13.89 7.83
C ILE A 500 7.62 13.27 8.70
N ASP A 501 7.26 12.76 9.87
CA ASP A 501 8.19 12.19 10.83
C ASP A 501 8.88 10.92 10.28
N GLU A 502 8.18 10.14 9.47
CA GLU A 502 8.72 8.98 8.74
C GLU A 502 9.52 9.37 7.48
N GLY A 503 9.56 10.64 7.11
CA GLY A 503 10.34 11.16 5.97
C GLY A 503 9.76 10.87 4.58
N PHE A 504 8.47 10.55 4.47
CA PHE A 504 7.79 10.35 3.18
C PHE A 504 7.35 11.65 2.52
N ILE A 505 7.07 12.69 3.31
CA ILE A 505 6.80 14.05 2.84
C ILE A 505 7.65 15.04 3.63
N LEU A 506 7.91 16.18 3.02
CA LEU A 506 8.63 17.27 3.70
C LEU A 506 7.70 17.98 4.69
N ASP A 507 8.26 18.42 5.81
CA ASP A 507 7.53 19.28 6.75
C ASP A 507 7.23 20.62 6.09
N VAL A 508 5.95 20.86 5.81
CA VAL A 508 5.48 22.07 5.13
C VAL A 508 5.82 23.31 5.95
N LEU A 509 5.75 23.22 7.30
CA LEU A 509 6.02 24.36 8.17
C LEU A 509 7.51 24.71 8.25
N ARG A 510 8.40 23.70 8.19
CA ARG A 510 9.87 23.91 8.17
C ARG A 510 10.39 24.33 6.82
N ASN A 511 9.68 23.96 5.74
CA ASN A 511 10.04 24.26 4.37
C ASN A 511 9.14 25.34 3.75
N TYR A 512 8.38 26.07 4.58
CA TYR A 512 7.52 27.16 4.16
C TYR A 512 8.26 28.48 4.26
N ILE A 513 8.34 29.18 3.14
CA ILE A 513 8.88 30.55 3.07
C ILE A 513 7.71 31.48 2.80
N THR A 514 7.38 32.34 3.77
CA THR A 514 6.39 33.40 3.58
C THR A 514 7.03 34.61 2.93
N TYR A 515 6.64 34.88 1.72
CA TYR A 515 6.93 36.17 1.08
C TYR A 515 5.70 37.05 1.26
N GLN A 516 5.81 38.12 2.04
CA GLN A 516 4.84 39.20 2.00
C GLN A 516 4.91 39.84 0.61
N ALA A 517 3.97 39.50 -0.27
CA ALA A 517 3.77 40.19 -1.52
C ALA A 517 3.43 41.66 -1.18
N ARG A 518 4.42 42.56 -1.21
CA ARG A 518 4.18 44.00 -1.22
C ARG A 518 3.55 44.35 -2.56
N TRP A 519 2.24 44.11 -2.61
CA TRP A 519 1.47 44.61 -3.72
C TRP A 519 1.18 46.09 -3.44
N ARG A 520 1.93 46.98 -4.09
CA ARG A 520 1.53 48.37 -4.18
C ARG A 520 0.49 48.44 -5.30
N LEU A 521 -0.77 48.64 -4.92
CA LEU A 521 -1.76 49.18 -5.81
C LEU A 521 -1.14 50.48 -6.38
N THR A 522 -0.82 50.50 -7.67
CA THR A 522 -0.48 51.77 -8.33
C THR A 522 -1.73 52.62 -8.28
N ASN A 523 -1.60 53.89 -7.92
CA ASN A 523 -2.70 54.83 -7.76
C ASN A 523 -3.70 54.83 -8.94
N ALA A 524 -3.25 54.46 -10.12
CA ALA A 524 -4.10 54.30 -11.31
C ALA A 524 -5.22 53.22 -11.18
N ALA A 525 -5.01 52.19 -10.36
CA ALA A 525 -6.05 51.17 -10.11
C ALA A 525 -7.07 51.64 -9.06
N VAL A 526 -6.66 52.53 -8.18
CA VAL A 526 -7.56 53.15 -7.17
C VAL A 526 -8.44 54.21 -7.83
N GLU A 527 -7.86 55.05 -8.71
CA GLU A 527 -8.60 56.07 -9.48
C GLU A 527 -9.62 55.45 -10.45
N ALA A 528 -9.31 54.29 -11.06
CA ALA A 528 -10.25 53.57 -11.92
C ALA A 528 -11.40 52.91 -11.12
N ALA A 529 -11.20 52.60 -9.83
CA ALA A 529 -12.24 52.02 -8.99
C ALA A 529 -13.18 53.07 -8.36
N GLU A 530 -12.68 54.31 -8.20
CA GLU A 530 -13.48 55.42 -7.65
C GLU A 530 -14.44 56.07 -8.69
N THR A 531 -14.19 55.86 -9.99
CA THR A 531 -15.01 56.38 -11.09
C THR A 531 -16.14 55.45 -11.56
N ALA A 532 -16.17 54.20 -11.11
CA ALA A 532 -17.20 53.23 -11.46
C ALA A 532 -17.77 52.67 -10.18
N ASP A 533 -18.90 53.23 -9.72
CA ASP A 533 -19.69 52.69 -8.62
C ASP A 533 -20.92 51.90 -9.16
N PRO A 534 -20.74 50.65 -9.61
CA PRO A 534 -21.84 49.73 -9.78
C PRO A 534 -22.01 48.97 -8.46
N GLU A 535 -23.24 48.86 -7.96
CA GLU A 535 -23.60 47.91 -6.94
C GLU A 535 -23.18 46.51 -7.35
N VAL A 536 -22.04 46.04 -6.83
CA VAL A 536 -21.49 44.75 -7.16
C VAL A 536 -21.49 43.92 -5.86
N ASP A 537 -21.97 42.68 -5.97
CA ASP A 537 -21.88 41.70 -4.89
C ASP A 537 -20.45 41.69 -4.31
N PRO A 538 -20.26 42.00 -3.01
CA PRO A 538 -18.95 42.16 -2.39
C PRO A 538 -18.05 40.91 -2.55
N ARG A 539 -18.66 39.71 -2.62
CA ARG A 539 -17.92 38.45 -2.81
C ARG A 539 -17.35 38.33 -4.24
N LYS A 540 -18.14 38.73 -5.26
CA LYS A 540 -17.70 38.71 -6.67
C LYS A 540 -16.66 39.78 -6.95
N ALA A 541 -16.79 40.96 -6.34
CA ALA A 541 -15.81 42.04 -6.44
C ALA A 541 -14.46 41.63 -5.82
N LYS A 542 -14.48 41.03 -4.63
CA LYS A 542 -13.27 40.54 -3.95
C LYS A 542 -12.55 39.46 -4.80
N ALA A 543 -13.28 38.53 -5.40
CA ALA A 543 -12.70 37.47 -6.24
C ALA A 543 -12.06 38.05 -7.53
N LYS A 544 -12.69 39.06 -8.16
CA LYS A 544 -12.12 39.75 -9.34
C LYS A 544 -10.87 40.54 -8.98
N LEU A 545 -10.87 41.26 -7.86
CA LEU A 545 -9.69 42.02 -7.39
C LEU A 545 -8.51 41.11 -7.06
N VAL A 546 -8.75 40.00 -6.34
CA VAL A 546 -7.72 39.00 -6.05
C VAL A 546 -7.15 38.43 -7.34
N ARG A 547 -8.00 38.06 -8.30
CA ARG A 547 -7.55 37.54 -9.60
C ARG A 547 -6.73 38.58 -10.38
N ALA A 548 -7.15 39.83 -10.43
CA ALA A 548 -6.43 40.91 -11.08
C ALA A 548 -5.06 41.15 -10.45
N ALA A 549 -5.00 41.12 -9.10
CA ALA A 549 -3.76 41.26 -8.36
C ALA A 549 -2.77 40.09 -8.62
N GLU A 550 -3.28 38.88 -8.61
CA GLU A 550 -2.48 37.68 -8.87
C GLU A 550 -1.95 37.62 -10.33
N LEU A 551 -2.71 38.12 -11.31
CA LEU A 551 -2.33 38.13 -12.73
C LEU A 551 -1.48 39.37 -13.12
N HIS A 552 -1.30 40.32 -12.21
CA HIS A 552 -0.51 41.53 -12.51
C HIS A 552 0.95 41.18 -12.86
N PRO A 553 1.55 41.79 -13.91
CA PRO A 553 2.90 41.44 -14.33
C PRO A 553 3.94 41.51 -13.21
N SER A 554 3.91 42.56 -12.39
CA SER A 554 4.87 42.71 -11.27
C SER A 554 4.74 41.59 -10.23
N SER A 555 3.53 41.05 -10.00
CA SER A 555 3.32 39.92 -9.10
C SER A 555 3.89 38.62 -9.70
N GLN A 556 3.74 38.44 -11.02
CA GLN A 556 4.29 37.29 -11.73
C GLN A 556 5.82 37.35 -11.81
N ASP A 557 6.40 38.52 -12.11
CA ASP A 557 7.85 38.74 -12.15
C ASP A 557 8.50 38.46 -10.76
N GLN A 558 7.89 38.93 -9.68
CA GLN A 558 8.37 38.67 -8.32
C GLN A 558 8.29 37.18 -7.95
N ARG A 559 7.20 36.49 -8.30
CA ARG A 559 7.07 35.05 -8.09
C ARG A 559 8.10 34.27 -8.90
N ALA A 560 8.33 34.64 -10.16
CA ALA A 560 9.33 34.02 -11.02
C ALA A 560 10.73 34.16 -10.40
N GLN A 561 11.10 35.35 -9.94
CA GLN A 561 12.38 35.60 -9.27
C GLN A 561 12.55 34.70 -8.04
N ILE A 562 11.57 34.66 -7.14
CA ILE A 562 11.59 33.82 -5.94
C ILE A 562 11.79 32.35 -6.30
N ILE A 563 11.04 31.84 -7.25
CA ILE A 563 11.09 30.42 -7.66
C ILE A 563 12.47 30.10 -8.25
N VAL A 564 13.00 30.95 -9.12
CA VAL A 564 14.28 30.69 -9.80
C VAL A 564 15.44 30.81 -8.82
N ASP A 565 15.44 31.83 -7.96
CA ASP A 565 16.50 32.03 -6.95
C ASP A 565 16.52 30.88 -5.94
N HIS A 566 15.35 30.48 -5.43
CA HIS A 566 15.25 29.32 -4.54
C HIS A 566 15.70 28.02 -5.23
N PHE A 567 15.33 27.81 -6.49
CA PHE A 567 15.77 26.65 -7.23
C PHE A 567 17.28 26.63 -7.41
N ARG A 568 17.89 27.79 -7.74
CA ARG A 568 19.34 27.91 -7.94
C ARG A 568 20.12 27.71 -6.65
N SER A 569 19.65 28.25 -5.52
CA SER A 569 20.36 28.20 -4.25
C SER A 569 20.16 26.90 -3.49
N GLU A 570 18.96 26.33 -3.50
CA GLU A 570 18.59 25.25 -2.58
C GLU A 570 18.28 23.92 -3.25
N VAL A 571 17.88 23.91 -4.53
CA VAL A 571 17.31 22.73 -5.16
C VAL A 571 18.21 22.14 -6.24
N ARG A 572 18.82 22.97 -7.06
CA ARG A 572 19.54 22.56 -8.28
C ARG A 572 20.53 21.43 -8.07
N ASP A 573 21.31 21.47 -7.00
CA ASP A 573 22.40 20.54 -6.75
C ASP A 573 21.94 19.26 -6.00
N ARG A 574 20.65 19.20 -5.63
CA ARG A 574 20.03 17.98 -5.04
C ARG A 574 19.90 16.88 -6.08
N LEU A 575 19.83 15.63 -5.63
CA LEU A 575 19.72 14.44 -6.48
C LEU A 575 20.83 14.32 -7.54
N GLY A 576 22.06 14.77 -7.20
CA GLY A 576 23.18 14.76 -8.13
C GLY A 576 22.97 15.68 -9.34
N GLY A 577 22.38 16.86 -9.13
CA GLY A 577 22.11 17.86 -10.17
C GLY A 577 20.91 17.52 -11.08
N ARG A 578 20.09 16.54 -10.72
CA ARG A 578 18.90 16.13 -11.49
C ARG A 578 17.57 16.58 -10.87
N ALA A 579 17.64 17.42 -9.86
CA ALA A 579 16.44 17.95 -9.23
C ALA A 579 15.62 18.81 -10.20
N LYS A 580 14.30 18.74 -10.07
CA LYS A 580 13.33 19.53 -10.83
C LYS A 580 12.42 20.30 -9.89
N VAL A 581 11.87 21.40 -10.36
CA VAL A 581 10.84 22.16 -9.66
C VAL A 581 9.53 22.11 -10.45
N MET A 582 8.43 22.05 -9.75
CA MET A 582 7.09 22.14 -10.32
C MET A 582 6.35 23.30 -9.66
N ALA A 583 5.96 24.28 -10.44
CA ALA A 583 5.11 25.39 -10.00
C ALA A 583 3.64 25.07 -10.32
N VAL A 584 2.80 24.99 -9.27
CA VAL A 584 1.36 24.80 -9.43
C VAL A 584 0.66 26.14 -9.32
N THR A 585 -0.20 26.43 -10.28
CA THR A 585 -0.91 27.70 -10.38
C THR A 585 -2.44 27.50 -10.32
N ARG A 586 -3.15 28.57 -9.98
CA ARG A 586 -4.61 28.54 -9.80
C ARG A 586 -5.40 28.31 -11.09
N SER A 587 -4.85 28.70 -12.25
CA SER A 587 -5.49 28.54 -13.56
C SER A 587 -4.46 28.41 -14.68
N ARG A 588 -4.93 28.01 -15.87
CA ARG A 588 -4.08 27.94 -17.07
C ARG A 588 -3.47 29.30 -17.42
N GLU A 589 -4.25 30.37 -17.29
CA GLU A 589 -3.78 31.73 -17.53
C GLU A 589 -2.62 32.10 -16.60
N HIS A 590 -2.74 31.80 -15.30
CA HIS A 590 -1.65 31.99 -14.34
C HIS A 590 -0.41 31.18 -14.73
N ALA A 591 -0.58 29.95 -15.20
CA ALA A 591 0.54 29.10 -15.61
C ALA A 591 1.30 29.69 -16.79
N VAL A 592 0.58 30.19 -17.81
CA VAL A 592 1.18 30.81 -18.98
C VAL A 592 1.93 32.12 -18.62
N ARG A 593 1.31 32.97 -17.80
CA ARG A 593 1.95 34.23 -17.39
C ARG A 593 3.18 33.98 -16.48
N LEU A 594 3.09 33.03 -15.56
CA LEU A 594 4.24 32.65 -14.73
C LEU A 594 5.36 32.05 -15.57
N TYR A 595 5.05 31.18 -16.53
CA TYR A 595 6.03 30.64 -17.48
C TYR A 595 6.76 31.75 -18.24
N GLN A 596 6.01 32.73 -18.80
CA GLN A 596 6.59 33.87 -19.49
C GLN A 596 7.49 34.72 -18.58
N ALA A 597 7.08 34.93 -17.32
CA ALA A 597 7.88 35.65 -16.33
C ALA A 597 9.17 34.89 -15.97
N ILE A 598 9.12 33.56 -15.83
CA ILE A 598 10.31 32.73 -15.59
C ILE A 598 11.26 32.75 -16.78
N GLN A 599 10.74 32.77 -18.03
CA GLN A 599 11.58 32.87 -19.24
C GLN A 599 12.26 34.24 -19.37
N LYS A 600 11.61 35.30 -18.91
CA LYS A 600 12.13 36.66 -18.92
C LYS A 600 13.24 36.86 -17.88
N TYR A 601 13.16 36.21 -16.68
CA TYR A 601 14.12 36.30 -15.59
C TYR A 601 15.32 35.36 -15.79
#